data_3ce673df1c02e3ce079cd02dd0cb1a94
#
_entry.id   3ce673df1c02e3ce079cd02dd0cb1a94
#
_cell.length_a   1.000
_cell.length_b   1.000
_cell.length_c   1.000
_cell.angle_alpha   90.00
_cell.angle_beta   90.00
_cell.angle_gamma   90.00
#
_symmetry.space_group_name_H-M   'P 1'
#
loop_
_entity.id
_entity.type
_entity.pdbx_description
1 polymer ?
#
loop_
_entity_poly.entity_id
_entity_poly.type
_entity_poly.pdbx_seq_one_letter_code
_entity_poly.pdbx_strand_id
1 'polypeptide(L)'
;MKQLILCSCLFILGFTQAQNNACTTQRYQQKVFQQVKKTSQILYGSADSYNGIVQPQQLYFDFYEPLGDSLQERPLIIYAFGGAFLIGDKNQPPIPRYCEDFAKMGYAVAAIDYRIGFNTTSTESTIRAVYRAAQDLRAAIRFICQRAAQYRIDTASIILTGSSAGCFSGLHSNYFEENQRPAATYGIPTENTDLGCFDCSGNSDFNKRVPRIAGIVNHWGAILDTSLIENTSDENCPVISFHGTNDNLVPYVYGNPFSYPVFPAVHGSVNIHKRLNNLHIPNKLLPLQNEGHEPWLLKPELLDTIENHTAPFLYNEVLRPKPQKITGDSITCKGKSITISAIQRSRSNYCWSVSAKGVIQNIVGNTITIKCVDTGTITIKVIEENYLKAMSEEVTYKVYVVEKPKADFTFQINNELGISITNNAQKFTNIYWNFGNGQTKAGSTNSFIYNAPGTYTITQTVSNAGCSDSISKIAQVDTCPIAKFTYQIVGDSLLLFAENTNAVDYKWQINSATFSGQSIVIRLFSNGTFPVSLTTTNQLGCAANTLQFVTKSPSKIETNLLENEITIHPNPFKNWFEINTTNLANATYELLDINGKIQKSGNIESKTLVETSHLARGIYLLKVSIKGKTELYKLIAQ
;
A
#
# COMPACT_ATOMS: atom_id res chain seq x y z
N MET A 1 52.40 40.92 16.89
CA MET A 1 51.53 39.85 17.36
C MET A 1 50.19 39.98 16.66
N LYS A 2 49.99 39.19 15.59
CA LYS A 2 48.73 39.13 14.84
C LYS A 2 47.99 37.87 15.29
N GLN A 3 46.85 38.05 15.95
CA GLN A 3 45.94 36.94 16.26
C GLN A 3 45.17 36.54 15.01
N LEU A 4 45.32 35.28 14.59
CA LEU A 4 44.48 34.62 13.60
C LEU A 4 43.19 34.17 14.30
N ILE A 5 42.07 34.71 13.88
CA ILE A 5 40.75 34.23 14.25
C ILE A 5 40.36 33.19 13.20
N LEU A 6 40.31 31.92 13.61
CA LEU A 6 39.74 30.81 12.81
C LEU A 6 38.23 30.90 12.89
N CYS A 7 37.59 31.29 11.79
CA CYS A 7 36.14 31.26 11.65
C CYS A 7 35.75 29.84 11.16
N SER A 8 35.28 29.00 12.08
CA SER A 8 34.70 27.69 11.74
C SER A 8 33.29 27.88 11.17
N CYS A 9 33.16 27.85 9.84
CA CYS A 9 31.86 27.76 9.19
C CYS A 9 31.25 26.36 9.46
N LEU A 10 30.33 26.29 10.42
CA LEU A 10 29.40 25.19 10.54
C LEU A 10 28.45 25.25 9.31
N PHE A 11 28.65 24.37 8.35
CA PHE A 11 27.64 24.07 7.32
C PHE A 11 26.48 23.34 8.02
N ILE A 12 25.48 24.07 8.46
CA ILE A 12 24.17 23.51 8.75
C ILE A 12 23.56 23.17 7.38
N LEU A 13 23.64 21.91 7.00
CA LEU A 13 22.81 21.36 5.94
C LEU A 13 21.36 21.40 6.41
N GLY A 14 20.72 22.54 6.22
CA GLY A 14 19.27 22.66 6.30
C GLY A 14 18.66 21.82 5.18
N PHE A 15 18.20 20.63 5.50
CA PHE A 15 17.27 19.91 4.63
C PHE A 15 16.01 20.77 4.55
N THR A 16 15.89 21.53 3.48
CA THR A 16 14.63 22.13 3.08
C THR A 16 13.69 20.98 2.75
N GLN A 17 12.82 20.63 3.70
CA GLN A 17 11.56 20.00 3.34
C GLN A 17 10.93 20.92 2.29
N ALA A 18 10.71 20.41 1.10
CA ALA A 18 9.84 21.07 0.15
C ALA A 18 8.45 21.12 0.79
N GLN A 19 8.20 22.17 1.59
CA GLN A 19 6.86 22.56 1.94
C GLN A 19 6.22 22.97 0.63
N ASN A 20 5.34 22.12 0.11
CA ASN A 20 4.37 22.56 -0.86
C ASN A 20 3.59 23.70 -0.22
N ASN A 21 3.90 24.92 -0.63
CA ASN A 21 3.19 26.11 -0.22
C ASN A 21 1.72 25.93 -0.56
N ALA A 22 0.90 26.09 0.49
CA ALA A 22 -0.48 26.48 0.46
C ALA A 22 -1.49 25.52 -0.21
N CYS A 23 -1.74 24.37 0.42
CA CYS A 23 -3.03 23.71 0.30
C CYS A 23 -4.04 24.38 1.23
N THR A 24 -4.21 25.68 1.07
CA THR A 24 -5.23 26.47 1.77
C THR A 24 -5.89 27.38 0.76
N THR A 25 -7.21 27.44 0.77
CA THR A 25 -7.97 28.41 -0.01
C THR A 25 -9.01 29.09 0.87
N GLN A 26 -9.17 30.36 0.65
CA GLN A 26 -10.28 31.14 1.22
C GLN A 26 -11.35 31.41 0.17
N ARG A 27 -11.11 30.98 -1.08
CA ARG A 27 -12.03 31.12 -2.19
C ARG A 27 -13.36 30.44 -1.86
N TYR A 28 -14.46 31.05 -2.26
CA TYR A 28 -15.84 30.66 -2.01
C TYR A 28 -16.33 30.78 -0.56
N GLN A 29 -15.43 31.09 0.38
CA GLN A 29 -15.78 31.28 1.78
C GLN A 29 -15.56 32.74 2.26
N GLN A 30 -14.64 33.44 1.61
CA GLN A 30 -14.30 34.83 1.93
C GLN A 30 -14.15 35.66 0.64
N LYS A 31 -14.29 36.97 0.76
CA LYS A 31 -14.15 37.93 -0.34
C LYS A 31 -12.65 38.07 -0.69
N VAL A 32 -12.15 37.24 -1.62
CA VAL A 32 -10.74 37.20 -2.04
C VAL A 32 -10.43 38.09 -3.25
N PHE A 33 -11.46 38.52 -3.98
CA PHE A 33 -11.35 39.47 -5.08
C PHE A 33 -11.79 40.85 -4.66
N GLN A 34 -11.04 41.87 -5.03
CA GLN A 34 -11.33 43.27 -4.64
C GLN A 34 -12.40 43.91 -5.53
N GLN A 35 -12.47 43.53 -6.79
CA GLN A 35 -13.31 44.12 -7.81
C GLN A 35 -14.13 43.08 -8.56
N VAL A 36 -15.32 43.51 -8.98
CA VAL A 36 -16.27 42.72 -9.76
C VAL A 36 -16.53 43.42 -11.08
N LYS A 37 -16.54 42.65 -12.17
CA LYS A 37 -17.04 43.13 -13.46
C LYS A 37 -18.53 42.80 -13.53
N LYS A 38 -19.36 43.84 -13.69
CA LYS A 38 -20.81 43.72 -13.97
C LYS A 38 -21.03 43.93 -15.48
N THR A 39 -21.74 43.01 -16.12
CA THR A 39 -22.27 43.14 -17.48
C THR A 39 -23.78 43.12 -17.40
N SER A 40 -24.44 44.26 -17.68
CA SER A 40 -25.88 44.42 -17.49
C SER A 40 -26.66 44.18 -18.78
N GLN A 41 -27.96 43.91 -18.61
CA GLN A 41 -28.97 43.86 -19.68
C GLN A 41 -28.63 42.82 -20.78
N ILE A 42 -28.20 41.62 -20.37
CA ILE A 42 -27.96 40.51 -21.30
C ILE A 42 -29.29 39.83 -21.58
N LEU A 43 -29.78 39.91 -22.83
CA LEU A 43 -31.03 39.27 -23.25
C LEU A 43 -30.87 37.76 -23.25
N TYR A 44 -31.68 37.01 -22.49
CA TYR A 44 -31.67 35.56 -22.47
C TYR A 44 -32.92 34.92 -23.09
N GLY A 45 -33.98 35.69 -23.30
CA GLY A 45 -35.17 35.19 -23.92
C GLY A 45 -36.29 36.24 -24.00
N SER A 46 -37.39 35.84 -24.58
CA SER A 46 -38.64 36.58 -24.55
C SER A 46 -39.82 35.61 -24.44
N ALA A 47 -40.89 36.04 -23.77
CA ALA A 47 -42.07 35.22 -23.62
C ALA A 47 -43.29 36.11 -23.37
N ASP A 48 -44.51 35.61 -23.67
CA ASP A 48 -45.76 36.38 -23.54
C ASP A 48 -45.99 36.79 -22.08
N SER A 49 -46.28 38.07 -21.90
CA SER A 49 -46.62 38.63 -20.58
C SER A 49 -47.98 38.15 -20.10
N TYR A 50 -48.32 38.44 -18.81
CA TYR A 50 -49.56 38.02 -18.17
C TYR A 50 -50.82 38.43 -18.94
N ASN A 51 -50.90 39.67 -19.46
CA ASN A 51 -52.13 40.23 -20.04
C ASN A 51 -52.28 40.00 -21.55
N GLY A 52 -51.43 39.20 -22.21
CA GLY A 52 -51.53 38.93 -23.64
C GLY A 52 -51.50 40.19 -24.53
N ILE A 53 -51.13 41.33 -23.98
CA ILE A 53 -51.08 42.59 -24.71
C ILE A 53 -49.72 42.67 -25.42
N VAL A 54 -49.74 42.16 -26.65
CA VAL A 54 -49.13 42.70 -27.85
C VAL A 54 -47.63 42.52 -28.09
N GLN A 55 -46.76 42.36 -27.14
CA GLN A 55 -45.34 42.07 -27.41
C GLN A 55 -44.81 41.08 -26.37
N PRO A 56 -44.04 40.08 -26.78
CA PRO A 56 -43.33 39.24 -25.81
C PRO A 56 -42.48 40.10 -24.90
N GLN A 57 -42.59 39.90 -23.59
CA GLN A 57 -41.72 40.54 -22.62
C GLN A 57 -40.27 40.07 -22.87
N GLN A 58 -39.35 41.02 -23.04
CA GLN A 58 -37.91 40.72 -23.14
C GLN A 58 -37.40 40.44 -21.73
N LEU A 59 -36.60 39.37 -21.60
CA LEU A 59 -36.07 38.88 -20.32
C LEU A 59 -34.55 39.00 -20.32
N TYR A 60 -34.03 39.75 -19.36
CA TYR A 60 -32.62 40.07 -19.25
C TYR A 60 -32.01 39.52 -17.96
N PHE A 61 -30.72 39.39 -17.93
CA PHE A 61 -29.96 39.22 -16.69
C PHE A 61 -28.77 40.17 -16.63
N ASP A 62 -28.33 40.43 -15.40
CA ASP A 62 -27.06 41.10 -15.11
C ASP A 62 -26.07 40.07 -14.62
N PHE A 63 -24.88 40.06 -15.20
CA PHE A 63 -23.84 39.08 -14.91
C PHE A 63 -22.72 39.72 -14.12
N TYR A 64 -22.36 39.12 -12.98
CA TYR A 64 -21.30 39.55 -12.07
C TYR A 64 -20.20 38.50 -12.07
N GLU A 65 -18.97 38.91 -12.31
CA GLU A 65 -17.82 38.03 -12.27
C GLU A 65 -16.63 38.69 -11.57
N PRO A 66 -15.77 37.90 -10.85
CA PRO A 66 -14.57 38.46 -10.20
C PRO A 66 -13.61 39.00 -11.26
N LEU A 67 -13.18 40.26 -11.11
CA LEU A 67 -12.21 40.87 -12.02
C LEU A 67 -10.81 40.30 -11.76
N GLY A 68 -10.12 39.87 -12.81
CA GLY A 68 -8.76 39.31 -12.73
C GLY A 68 -8.71 37.83 -12.36
N ASP A 69 -9.83 37.15 -12.27
CA ASP A 69 -9.87 35.71 -12.02
C ASP A 69 -9.42 34.90 -13.25
N SER A 70 -8.46 34.02 -13.06
CA SER A 70 -7.88 33.18 -14.13
C SER A 70 -8.63 31.86 -14.35
N LEU A 71 -9.56 31.46 -13.46
CA LEU A 71 -10.31 30.21 -13.61
C LEU A 71 -11.17 30.24 -14.89
N GLN A 72 -11.14 29.12 -15.61
CA GLN A 72 -11.95 28.95 -16.84
C GLN A 72 -13.36 28.43 -16.54
N GLU A 73 -13.58 27.92 -15.35
CA GLU A 73 -14.86 27.40 -14.89
C GLU A 73 -15.11 27.85 -13.45
N ARG A 74 -16.27 28.40 -13.17
CA ARG A 74 -16.70 28.90 -11.86
C ARG A 74 -18.06 28.38 -11.50
N PRO A 75 -18.35 28.11 -10.23
CA PRO A 75 -19.74 27.86 -9.80
C PRO A 75 -20.60 29.07 -10.12
N LEU A 76 -21.82 28.81 -10.58
CA LEU A 76 -22.80 29.83 -10.96
C LEU A 76 -23.90 29.94 -9.91
N ILE A 77 -24.11 31.14 -9.41
CA ILE A 77 -25.31 31.48 -8.61
C ILE A 77 -26.31 32.22 -9.52
N ILE A 78 -27.54 31.75 -9.57
CA ILE A 78 -28.65 32.46 -10.26
C ILE A 78 -29.59 33.03 -9.22
N TYR A 79 -29.74 34.33 -9.23
CA TYR A 79 -30.58 35.09 -8.30
C TYR A 79 -31.85 35.55 -8.97
N ALA A 80 -33.02 35.16 -8.42
CA ALA A 80 -34.34 35.66 -8.78
C ALA A 80 -34.86 36.62 -7.70
N PHE A 81 -35.36 37.78 -8.10
CA PHE A 81 -35.84 38.80 -7.17
C PHE A 81 -37.17 38.44 -6.49
N GLY A 82 -37.49 39.12 -5.37
CA GLY A 82 -38.78 39.05 -4.68
C GLY A 82 -39.80 40.02 -5.26
N GLY A 83 -41.02 40.08 -4.66
CA GLY A 83 -42.06 41.04 -5.05
C GLY A 83 -43.39 40.39 -5.41
N ALA A 84 -43.67 39.22 -4.81
CA ALA A 84 -44.96 38.52 -4.90
C ALA A 84 -45.42 38.22 -6.35
N PHE A 85 -44.51 38.12 -7.31
CA PHE A 85 -44.81 37.99 -8.75
C PHE A 85 -45.58 39.16 -9.38
N LEU A 86 -45.67 40.30 -8.69
CA LEU A 86 -46.42 41.52 -9.13
C LEU A 86 -45.50 42.69 -9.41
N ILE A 87 -44.46 42.83 -8.62
CA ILE A 87 -43.52 43.95 -8.67
C ILE A 87 -42.07 43.45 -8.52
N GLY A 88 -41.11 44.34 -8.67
CA GLY A 88 -39.71 44.09 -8.43
C GLY A 88 -38.87 44.01 -9.73
N ASP A 89 -37.59 44.09 -9.54
CA ASP A 89 -36.57 43.87 -10.60
C ASP A 89 -35.26 43.44 -10.00
N LYS A 90 -34.33 42.96 -10.85
CA LYS A 90 -33.01 42.45 -10.45
C LYS A 90 -32.06 43.49 -9.87
N ASN A 91 -32.37 44.79 -9.90
CA ASN A 91 -31.53 45.85 -9.37
C ASN A 91 -32.03 46.40 -8.00
N GLN A 92 -33.14 45.88 -7.48
CA GLN A 92 -33.63 46.34 -6.17
C GLN A 92 -32.66 45.94 -5.03
N PRO A 93 -32.43 46.82 -4.03
CA PRO A 93 -31.64 46.44 -2.85
C PRO A 93 -32.24 45.24 -2.11
N PRO A 94 -31.44 44.30 -1.57
CA PRO A 94 -29.96 44.30 -1.53
C PRO A 94 -29.30 43.45 -2.64
N ILE A 95 -30.02 43.11 -3.73
CA ILE A 95 -29.62 42.14 -4.75
C ILE A 95 -28.23 42.47 -5.36
N PRO A 96 -27.94 43.71 -5.82
CA PRO A 96 -26.64 44.03 -6.39
C PRO A 96 -25.51 43.79 -5.40
N ARG A 97 -25.66 44.14 -4.13
CA ARG A 97 -24.67 43.90 -3.08
C ARG A 97 -24.45 42.39 -2.88
N TYR A 98 -25.49 41.60 -2.76
CA TYR A 98 -25.41 40.13 -2.65
C TYR A 98 -24.62 39.52 -3.82
N CYS A 99 -24.97 39.92 -5.05
CA CYS A 99 -24.31 39.43 -6.25
C CYS A 99 -22.81 39.80 -6.31
N GLU A 100 -22.48 41.05 -5.93
CA GLU A 100 -21.09 41.52 -5.88
C GLU A 100 -20.27 40.76 -4.80
N ASP A 101 -20.87 40.55 -3.62
CA ASP A 101 -20.17 39.90 -2.51
C ASP A 101 -19.87 38.45 -2.80
N PHE A 102 -20.80 37.70 -3.40
CA PHE A 102 -20.50 36.32 -3.87
C PHE A 102 -19.52 36.30 -5.07
N ALA A 103 -19.62 37.28 -5.97
CA ALA A 103 -18.60 37.39 -7.03
C ALA A 103 -17.21 37.65 -6.46
N LYS A 104 -17.07 38.52 -5.44
CA LYS A 104 -15.80 38.72 -4.71
C LYS A 104 -15.30 37.44 -4.02
N MET A 105 -16.16 36.50 -3.68
CA MET A 105 -15.79 35.19 -3.16
C MET A 105 -15.31 34.21 -4.24
N GLY A 106 -15.54 34.53 -5.54
CA GLY A 106 -15.06 33.72 -6.68
C GLY A 106 -16.17 33.00 -7.46
N TYR A 107 -17.44 33.25 -7.14
CA TYR A 107 -18.57 32.76 -7.94
C TYR A 107 -18.78 33.63 -9.19
N ALA A 108 -19.41 33.06 -10.21
CA ALA A 108 -20.14 33.82 -11.20
C ALA A 108 -21.58 33.97 -10.69
N VAL A 109 -22.19 35.16 -10.85
CA VAL A 109 -23.56 35.41 -10.37
C VAL A 109 -24.39 36.05 -11.49
N ALA A 110 -25.61 35.52 -11.72
CA ALA A 110 -26.56 36.06 -12.67
C ALA A 110 -27.85 36.50 -11.93
N ALA A 111 -28.10 37.79 -11.87
CA ALA A 111 -29.38 38.30 -11.38
C ALA A 111 -30.33 38.41 -12.58
N ILE A 112 -31.46 37.68 -12.54
CA ILE A 112 -32.36 37.53 -13.67
C ILE A 112 -33.66 38.32 -13.53
N ASP A 113 -34.19 38.79 -14.65
CA ASP A 113 -35.60 39.15 -14.77
C ASP A 113 -36.43 37.88 -14.98
N TYR A 114 -37.68 37.90 -14.62
CA TYR A 114 -38.68 36.90 -14.95
C TYR A 114 -40.04 37.58 -15.13
N ARG A 115 -41.01 36.94 -15.80
CA ARG A 115 -42.33 37.48 -16.04
C ARG A 115 -43.12 37.63 -14.73
N ILE A 116 -43.63 38.82 -14.49
CA ILE A 116 -44.49 39.17 -13.36
C ILE A 116 -45.91 39.50 -13.85
N GLY A 117 -46.82 39.53 -12.91
CA GLY A 117 -48.25 39.87 -13.14
C GLY A 117 -49.13 38.62 -13.05
N PHE A 118 -50.27 38.79 -12.40
CA PHE A 118 -51.37 37.84 -12.31
C PHE A 118 -52.62 38.51 -11.77
N ASN A 119 -53.81 37.87 -11.91
CA ASN A 119 -55.04 38.33 -11.26
C ASN A 119 -55.02 37.95 -9.77
N THR A 120 -54.94 38.96 -8.89
CA THR A 120 -54.85 38.79 -7.43
C THR A 120 -56.14 38.25 -6.79
N THR A 121 -57.19 38.04 -7.57
CA THR A 121 -58.46 37.47 -7.11
C THR A 121 -58.65 36.01 -7.60
N SER A 122 -57.69 35.43 -8.30
CA SER A 122 -57.75 34.06 -8.83
C SER A 122 -56.58 33.22 -8.33
N THR A 123 -56.89 32.11 -7.69
CA THR A 123 -55.94 31.08 -7.27
C THR A 123 -55.22 30.50 -8.46
N GLU A 124 -55.94 30.19 -9.54
CA GLU A 124 -55.37 29.60 -10.77
C GLU A 124 -54.39 30.58 -11.43
N SER A 125 -54.72 31.90 -11.46
CA SER A 125 -53.80 32.91 -12.00
C SER A 125 -52.52 33.04 -11.18
N THR A 126 -52.59 32.87 -9.85
CA THR A 126 -51.42 32.82 -8.97
C THR A 126 -50.53 31.59 -9.32
N ILE A 127 -51.12 30.42 -9.48
CA ILE A 127 -50.40 29.20 -9.89
C ILE A 127 -49.69 29.42 -11.23
N ARG A 128 -50.35 30.05 -12.20
CA ARG A 128 -49.79 30.40 -13.51
C ARG A 128 -48.58 31.35 -13.38
N ALA A 129 -48.64 32.33 -12.46
CA ALA A 129 -47.51 33.25 -12.23
C ALA A 129 -46.26 32.53 -11.71
N VAL A 130 -46.41 31.64 -10.72
CA VAL A 130 -45.31 30.80 -10.22
C VAL A 130 -44.72 29.94 -11.34
N TYR A 131 -45.57 29.30 -12.14
CA TYR A 131 -45.14 28.45 -13.25
C TYR A 131 -44.37 29.26 -14.32
N ARG A 132 -44.85 30.45 -14.74
CA ARG A 132 -44.15 31.36 -15.67
C ARG A 132 -42.78 31.75 -15.14
N ALA A 133 -42.68 32.13 -13.87
CA ALA A 133 -41.41 32.53 -13.26
C ALA A 133 -40.41 31.38 -13.20
N ALA A 134 -40.88 30.17 -12.87
CA ALA A 134 -40.04 28.97 -12.90
C ALA A 134 -39.59 28.59 -14.32
N GLN A 135 -40.50 28.71 -15.34
CA GLN A 135 -40.13 28.55 -16.75
C GLN A 135 -39.02 29.52 -17.16
N ASP A 136 -39.11 30.79 -16.78
CA ASP A 136 -38.14 31.83 -17.14
C ASP A 136 -36.80 31.62 -16.46
N LEU A 137 -36.81 31.19 -15.18
CA LEU A 137 -35.59 30.79 -14.47
C LEU A 137 -34.88 29.62 -15.20
N ARG A 138 -35.63 28.59 -15.60
CA ARG A 138 -35.11 27.47 -16.37
C ARG A 138 -34.57 27.91 -17.75
N ALA A 139 -35.23 28.87 -18.41
CA ALA A 139 -34.75 29.45 -19.66
C ALA A 139 -33.41 30.20 -19.48
N ALA A 140 -33.28 30.98 -18.38
CA ALA A 140 -32.01 31.65 -18.05
C ALA A 140 -30.89 30.63 -17.79
N ILE A 141 -31.16 29.56 -17.03
CA ILE A 141 -30.20 28.47 -16.79
C ILE A 141 -29.74 27.87 -18.12
N ARG A 142 -30.68 27.50 -19.00
CA ARG A 142 -30.33 26.89 -20.31
C ARG A 142 -29.51 27.85 -21.17
N PHE A 143 -29.88 29.12 -21.23
CA PHE A 143 -29.16 30.17 -21.99
C PHE A 143 -27.71 30.30 -21.54
N ILE A 144 -27.48 30.43 -20.22
CA ILE A 144 -26.16 30.65 -19.66
C ILE A 144 -25.31 29.36 -19.81
N CYS A 145 -25.89 28.19 -19.52
CA CYS A 145 -25.17 26.89 -19.64
C CYS A 145 -24.76 26.56 -21.08
N GLN A 146 -25.58 26.90 -22.07
CA GLN A 146 -25.22 26.73 -23.47
C GLN A 146 -24.00 27.59 -23.87
N ARG A 147 -23.77 28.68 -23.13
CA ARG A 147 -22.63 29.59 -23.30
C ARG A 147 -21.62 29.49 -22.16
N ALA A 148 -21.53 28.30 -21.54
CA ALA A 148 -20.68 28.06 -20.37
C ALA A 148 -19.24 28.52 -20.57
N ALA A 149 -18.64 28.25 -21.73
CA ALA A 149 -17.28 28.68 -22.05
C ALA A 149 -17.16 30.22 -22.12
N GLN A 150 -18.17 30.92 -22.67
CA GLN A 150 -18.18 32.38 -22.78
C GLN A 150 -18.25 33.03 -21.39
N TYR A 151 -19.09 32.50 -20.50
CA TYR A 151 -19.27 32.99 -19.13
C TYR A 151 -18.30 32.37 -18.13
N ARG A 152 -17.47 31.43 -18.60
CA ARG A 152 -16.51 30.67 -17.78
C ARG A 152 -17.17 30.07 -16.55
N ILE A 153 -18.24 29.30 -16.73
CA ILE A 153 -18.99 28.65 -15.66
C ILE A 153 -18.88 27.14 -15.72
N ASP A 154 -18.96 26.53 -14.55
CA ASP A 154 -19.11 25.09 -14.38
C ASP A 154 -20.59 24.71 -14.35
N THR A 155 -21.06 24.01 -15.37
CA THR A 155 -22.47 23.56 -15.47
C THR A 155 -22.86 22.47 -14.49
N ALA A 156 -21.89 21.90 -13.76
CA ALA A 156 -22.14 20.95 -12.67
C ALA A 156 -22.32 21.61 -11.30
N SER A 157 -22.03 22.93 -11.20
CA SER A 157 -22.08 23.69 -9.95
C SER A 157 -23.00 24.92 -10.05
N ILE A 158 -24.26 24.66 -10.42
CA ILE A 158 -25.31 25.70 -10.52
C ILE A 158 -26.08 25.77 -9.21
N ILE A 159 -26.16 26.96 -8.64
CA ILE A 159 -26.81 27.24 -7.37
C ILE A 159 -27.99 28.20 -7.64
N LEU A 160 -29.17 27.85 -7.19
CA LEU A 160 -30.33 28.73 -7.26
C LEU A 160 -30.49 29.50 -5.97
N THR A 161 -30.80 30.77 -6.09
CA THR A 161 -31.14 31.62 -4.95
C THR A 161 -32.15 32.67 -5.35
N GLY A 162 -32.68 33.35 -4.38
CA GLY A 162 -33.60 34.44 -4.59
C GLY A 162 -34.11 34.96 -3.27
N SER A 163 -35.15 35.81 -3.36
CA SER A 163 -35.89 36.33 -2.23
C SER A 163 -37.36 36.06 -2.46
N SER A 164 -38.09 35.57 -1.44
CA SER A 164 -39.57 35.47 -1.50
C SER A 164 -40.04 34.74 -2.78
N ALA A 165 -40.80 35.43 -3.64
CA ALA A 165 -41.25 34.92 -4.94
C ALA A 165 -40.13 34.32 -5.80
N GLY A 166 -38.91 34.88 -5.75
CA GLY A 166 -37.76 34.35 -6.44
C GLY A 166 -37.34 32.99 -5.92
N CYS A 167 -37.43 32.76 -4.61
CA CYS A 167 -37.18 31.43 -4.00
C CYS A 167 -38.27 30.41 -4.34
N PHE A 168 -39.55 30.85 -4.39
CA PHE A 168 -40.62 29.99 -4.93
C PHE A 168 -40.24 29.51 -6.34
N SER A 169 -39.83 30.44 -7.20
CA SER A 169 -39.41 30.11 -8.56
C SER A 169 -38.24 29.09 -8.57
N GLY A 170 -37.24 29.28 -7.70
CA GLY A 170 -36.07 28.39 -7.56
C GLY A 170 -36.47 27.00 -7.09
N LEU A 171 -37.28 26.90 -6.03
CA LEU A 171 -37.73 25.61 -5.49
C LEU A 171 -38.58 24.84 -6.51
N HIS A 172 -39.58 25.51 -7.13
CA HIS A 172 -40.41 24.88 -8.15
C HIS A 172 -39.63 24.57 -9.43
N SER A 173 -38.64 25.38 -9.81
CA SER A 173 -37.76 25.12 -10.94
C SER A 173 -36.94 23.83 -10.76
N ASN A 174 -36.57 23.47 -9.53
CA ASN A 174 -35.79 22.27 -9.23
C ASN A 174 -36.65 21.03 -9.01
N TYR A 175 -37.75 21.17 -8.24
CA TYR A 175 -38.52 20.04 -7.74
C TYR A 175 -39.79 19.73 -8.53
N PHE A 176 -40.11 20.51 -9.55
CA PHE A 176 -41.35 20.35 -10.32
C PHE A 176 -41.05 19.57 -11.61
N GLU A 177 -41.74 18.48 -11.81
CA GLU A 177 -41.65 17.67 -13.02
C GLU A 177 -42.77 17.97 -14.01
N GLU A 178 -42.56 17.72 -15.32
CA GLU A 178 -43.53 17.98 -16.38
C GLU A 178 -44.82 17.18 -16.19
N ASN A 179 -44.76 15.96 -15.63
CA ASN A 179 -45.93 15.13 -15.34
C ASN A 179 -46.78 15.65 -14.17
N GLN A 180 -46.26 16.59 -13.38
CA GLN A 180 -46.91 17.25 -12.24
C GLN A 180 -47.49 18.62 -12.63
N ARG A 181 -47.47 18.96 -13.94
CA ARG A 181 -47.89 20.27 -14.45
C ARG A 181 -49.33 20.60 -14.03
N PRO A 182 -49.56 21.75 -13.31
CA PRO A 182 -50.89 22.12 -12.82
C PRO A 182 -51.91 22.34 -13.94
N ALA A 183 -53.13 21.89 -13.75
CA ALA A 183 -54.21 22.04 -14.72
C ALA A 183 -54.45 23.51 -15.15
N ALA A 184 -54.30 24.45 -14.21
CA ALA A 184 -54.43 25.90 -14.47
C ALA A 184 -53.44 26.40 -15.55
N THR A 185 -52.34 25.73 -15.81
CA THR A 185 -51.32 26.15 -16.78
C THR A 185 -51.66 25.83 -18.23
N TYR A 186 -52.65 24.97 -18.48
CA TYR A 186 -53.20 24.71 -19.82
C TYR A 186 -54.17 25.77 -20.32
N GLY A 187 -54.67 26.61 -19.39
CA GLY A 187 -55.58 27.70 -19.64
C GLY A 187 -56.67 27.80 -18.56
N ILE A 188 -57.12 29.01 -18.29
CA ILE A 188 -58.23 29.34 -17.38
C ILE A 188 -59.16 30.34 -18.08
N PRO A 189 -60.40 30.51 -17.64
CA PRO A 189 -61.35 31.39 -18.33
C PRO A 189 -60.89 32.83 -18.56
N THR A 190 -60.06 33.38 -17.65
CA THR A 190 -59.49 34.72 -17.74
C THR A 190 -58.09 34.76 -18.43
N GLU A 191 -57.46 33.62 -18.60
CA GLU A 191 -56.14 33.44 -19.22
C GLU A 191 -56.13 32.14 -19.99
N ASN A 192 -56.80 32.10 -21.13
CA ASN A 192 -57.05 30.87 -21.90
C ASN A 192 -55.85 30.34 -22.68
N THR A 193 -54.68 30.97 -22.59
CA THR A 193 -53.45 30.55 -23.26
C THR A 193 -52.77 29.41 -22.51
N ASP A 194 -52.43 28.34 -23.18
CA ASP A 194 -51.55 27.31 -22.65
C ASP A 194 -50.12 27.87 -22.48
N LEU A 195 -49.56 27.74 -21.27
CA LEU A 195 -48.21 28.21 -20.96
C LEU A 195 -47.11 27.34 -21.56
N GLY A 196 -47.47 26.19 -22.16
CA GLY A 196 -46.49 25.25 -22.71
C GLY A 196 -45.76 24.43 -21.66
N CYS A 197 -44.86 23.56 -22.12
CA CYS A 197 -44.08 22.70 -21.25
C CYS A 197 -43.10 23.50 -20.35
N PHE A 198 -42.62 22.87 -19.30
CA PHE A 198 -41.81 23.54 -18.29
C PHE A 198 -40.48 24.10 -18.85
N ASP A 199 -39.90 23.44 -19.86
CA ASP A 199 -38.70 23.85 -20.57
C ASP A 199 -38.97 24.55 -21.92
N CYS A 200 -40.21 24.89 -22.25
CA CYS A 200 -40.62 25.50 -23.51
C CYS A 200 -40.57 27.03 -23.54
N SER A 201 -40.33 27.68 -22.40
CA SER A 201 -40.20 29.15 -22.34
C SER A 201 -38.83 29.60 -22.88
N GLY A 202 -38.79 30.84 -23.38
CA GLY A 202 -37.59 31.49 -23.88
C GLY A 202 -37.35 31.25 -25.37
N ASN A 203 -36.12 31.39 -25.85
CA ASN A 203 -35.80 31.26 -27.25
C ASN A 203 -35.77 29.76 -27.67
N SER A 204 -36.37 29.42 -28.79
CA SER A 204 -36.53 28.06 -29.32
C SER A 204 -35.20 27.30 -29.47
N ASP A 205 -34.08 27.99 -29.64
CA ASP A 205 -32.74 27.39 -29.77
C ASP A 205 -32.21 26.72 -28.47
N PHE A 206 -32.92 26.93 -27.34
CA PHE A 206 -32.51 26.51 -26.00
C PHE A 206 -33.36 25.36 -25.41
N ASN A 207 -34.18 24.70 -26.19
CA ASN A 207 -35.05 23.58 -25.74
C ASN A 207 -34.25 22.33 -25.36
N LYS A 208 -33.29 22.46 -24.43
CA LYS A 208 -32.53 21.35 -23.87
C LYS A 208 -32.82 21.30 -22.38
N ARG A 209 -32.77 20.07 -21.84
CA ARG A 209 -32.93 19.81 -20.42
C ARG A 209 -32.01 20.72 -19.58
N VAL A 210 -32.56 21.32 -18.51
CA VAL A 210 -31.77 22.05 -17.52
C VAL A 210 -30.76 21.11 -16.87
N PRO A 211 -29.49 21.50 -16.72
CA PRO A 211 -28.53 20.73 -15.92
C PRO A 211 -28.99 20.56 -14.48
N ARG A 212 -28.47 19.52 -13.82
CA ARG A 212 -28.74 19.31 -12.39
C ARG A 212 -28.36 20.53 -11.57
N ILE A 213 -29.25 20.94 -10.66
CA ILE A 213 -28.97 21.99 -9.68
C ILE A 213 -28.10 21.41 -8.56
N ALA A 214 -27.01 22.11 -8.25
CA ALA A 214 -26.03 21.66 -7.26
C ALA A 214 -26.35 22.11 -5.84
N GLY A 215 -27.19 23.18 -5.67
CA GLY A 215 -27.59 23.66 -4.37
C GLY A 215 -28.67 24.76 -4.45
N ILE A 216 -29.40 24.92 -3.38
CA ILE A 216 -30.44 25.99 -3.25
C ILE A 216 -30.18 26.79 -1.99
N VAL A 217 -30.21 28.14 -2.13
CA VAL A 217 -30.25 29.09 -1.03
C VAL A 217 -31.61 29.73 -1.01
N ASN A 218 -32.39 29.40 0.00
CA ASN A 218 -33.78 29.83 0.11
C ASN A 218 -33.94 30.96 1.16
N HIS A 219 -34.18 32.17 0.70
CA HIS A 219 -34.52 33.30 1.59
C HIS A 219 -36.02 33.46 1.64
N TRP A 220 -36.66 33.06 2.75
CA TRP A 220 -38.12 33.17 3.04
C TRP A 220 -39.03 32.73 1.90
N GLY A 221 -38.63 31.78 1.12
CA GLY A 221 -39.46 31.13 0.12
C GLY A 221 -40.23 29.94 0.68
N ALA A 222 -41.15 29.43 -0.13
CA ALA A 222 -41.97 28.27 0.20
C ALA A 222 -42.22 27.41 -1.06
N ILE A 223 -42.75 26.20 -0.85
CA ILE A 223 -43.14 25.28 -1.93
C ILE A 223 -44.62 24.92 -1.81
N LEU A 224 -45.30 24.69 -2.93
CA LEU A 224 -46.70 24.36 -2.95
C LEU A 224 -47.02 23.06 -2.21
N ASP A 225 -46.20 22.03 -2.45
CA ASP A 225 -46.31 20.71 -1.81
C ASP A 225 -44.92 20.13 -1.55
N THR A 226 -44.67 19.69 -0.33
CA THR A 226 -43.38 19.03 0.02
C THR A 226 -43.21 17.68 -0.62
N SER A 227 -44.28 17.04 -1.12
CA SER A 227 -44.17 15.78 -1.88
C SER A 227 -43.40 15.93 -3.19
N LEU A 228 -43.34 17.16 -3.75
CA LEU A 228 -42.53 17.49 -4.91
C LEU A 228 -41.02 17.28 -4.67
N ILE A 229 -40.56 17.33 -3.41
CA ILE A 229 -39.17 17.10 -3.06
C ILE A 229 -38.93 15.59 -2.99
N GLU A 230 -38.16 15.07 -3.94
CA GLU A 230 -37.78 13.68 -4.01
C GLU A 230 -36.25 13.52 -3.88
N ASN A 231 -35.81 12.32 -3.52
CA ASN A 231 -34.37 12.01 -3.46
C ASN A 231 -33.92 11.31 -4.74
N THR A 232 -34.18 11.95 -5.88
CA THR A 232 -33.69 11.50 -7.19
C THR A 232 -32.26 12.02 -7.45
N SER A 233 -31.54 11.44 -8.40
CA SER A 233 -30.20 11.90 -8.78
C SER A 233 -30.19 13.35 -9.28
N ASP A 234 -31.30 13.82 -9.81
CA ASP A 234 -31.40 15.12 -10.44
C ASP A 234 -31.88 16.22 -9.45
N GLU A 235 -32.57 15.84 -8.36
CA GLU A 235 -33.21 16.75 -7.43
C GLU A 235 -32.58 16.80 -6.04
N ASN A 236 -31.76 15.82 -5.67
CA ASN A 236 -31.18 15.72 -4.33
C ASN A 236 -30.06 16.75 -4.11
N CYS A 237 -30.34 18.02 -4.26
CA CYS A 237 -29.37 19.09 -4.01
C CYS A 237 -29.42 19.59 -2.56
N PRO A 238 -28.30 20.01 -1.94
CA PRO A 238 -28.27 20.65 -0.64
C PRO A 238 -29.08 21.94 -0.59
N VAL A 239 -29.80 22.17 0.53
CA VAL A 239 -30.62 23.36 0.71
C VAL A 239 -30.26 24.08 2.01
N ILE A 240 -29.97 25.37 1.95
CA ILE A 240 -29.92 26.24 3.12
C ILE A 240 -31.06 27.25 3.07
N SER A 241 -31.78 27.42 4.18
CA SER A 241 -32.89 28.39 4.26
C SER A 241 -32.72 29.37 5.41
N PHE A 242 -33.08 30.60 5.14
CA PHE A 242 -33.24 31.68 6.12
C PHE A 242 -34.72 32.10 6.13
N HIS A 243 -35.34 32.19 7.30
CA HIS A 243 -36.75 32.53 7.37
C HIS A 243 -37.08 33.19 8.70
N GLY A 244 -37.80 34.31 8.66
CA GLY A 244 -38.31 34.98 9.85
C GLY A 244 -39.37 34.12 10.54
N THR A 245 -39.26 33.95 11.87
CA THR A 245 -40.24 33.13 12.61
C THR A 245 -41.60 33.80 12.75
N ASN A 246 -41.66 35.12 12.55
CA ASN A 246 -42.89 35.93 12.55
C ASN A 246 -43.26 36.41 11.13
N ASP A 247 -42.81 35.68 10.10
CA ASP A 247 -43.16 36.01 8.72
C ASP A 247 -44.67 35.79 8.49
N ASN A 248 -45.38 36.86 8.22
CA ASN A 248 -46.83 36.88 7.95
C ASN A 248 -47.15 37.07 6.45
N LEU A 249 -46.14 37.24 5.61
CA LEU A 249 -46.30 37.31 4.15
C LEU A 249 -46.09 35.95 3.51
N VAL A 250 -45.03 35.25 3.89
CA VAL A 250 -44.77 33.84 3.48
C VAL A 250 -44.73 33.00 4.75
N PRO A 251 -45.66 32.04 4.93
CA PRO A 251 -45.72 31.23 6.15
C PRO A 251 -44.41 30.51 6.45
N TYR A 252 -43.88 30.67 7.68
CA TYR A 252 -42.69 29.98 8.15
C TYR A 252 -42.88 28.45 8.20
N VAL A 253 -44.10 27.98 8.53
CA VAL A 253 -44.45 26.55 8.63
C VAL A 253 -45.38 26.12 7.50
N TYR A 254 -46.62 26.54 7.54
CA TYR A 254 -47.70 26.23 6.57
C TYR A 254 -48.82 27.23 6.66
N GLY A 255 -49.39 27.64 5.52
CA GLY A 255 -50.54 28.54 5.44
C GLY A 255 -50.63 29.22 4.09
N ASN A 256 -51.59 30.16 4.00
CA ASN A 256 -51.77 30.97 2.79
C ASN A 256 -50.86 32.19 2.84
N PRO A 257 -50.10 32.49 1.77
CA PRO A 257 -49.34 33.73 1.66
C PRO A 257 -50.24 34.96 1.94
N PHE A 258 -49.66 35.96 2.61
CA PHE A 258 -50.35 37.18 3.05
C PHE A 258 -51.57 36.91 3.97
N SER A 259 -51.70 35.70 4.52
CA SER A 259 -52.91 35.26 5.23
C SER A 259 -54.19 35.39 4.38
N TYR A 260 -54.09 35.36 3.07
CA TYR A 260 -55.20 35.61 2.14
C TYR A 260 -55.61 34.33 1.41
N PRO A 261 -56.85 33.84 1.59
CA PRO A 261 -57.26 32.50 1.11
C PRO A 261 -57.24 32.30 -0.42
N VAL A 262 -57.19 33.39 -1.21
CA VAL A 262 -57.04 33.26 -2.68
C VAL A 262 -55.72 32.71 -3.10
N PHE A 263 -54.68 32.85 -2.27
CA PHE A 263 -53.40 32.21 -2.54
C PHE A 263 -53.44 30.76 -2.07
N PRO A 264 -52.92 29.80 -2.86
CA PRO A 264 -52.80 28.43 -2.40
C PRO A 264 -51.99 28.37 -1.10
N ALA A 265 -52.41 27.50 -0.17
CA ALA A 265 -51.61 27.24 1.01
C ALA A 265 -50.26 26.61 0.59
N VAL A 266 -49.19 27.00 1.25
CA VAL A 266 -47.81 26.60 0.92
C VAL A 266 -47.07 26.09 2.15
N HIS A 267 -46.06 25.28 1.92
CA HIS A 267 -45.14 24.79 2.94
C HIS A 267 -43.94 25.71 3.01
N GLY A 268 -43.73 26.35 4.14
CA GLY A 268 -42.56 27.18 4.41
C GLY A 268 -41.34 26.38 4.79
N SER A 269 -40.28 27.08 5.17
CA SER A 269 -38.97 26.50 5.38
C SER A 269 -38.94 25.34 6.41
N VAL A 270 -39.80 25.40 7.47
CA VAL A 270 -39.86 24.29 8.46
C VAL A 270 -40.25 22.97 7.80
N ASN A 271 -41.32 22.98 7.01
CA ASN A 271 -41.82 21.77 6.36
C ASN A 271 -40.89 21.30 5.23
N ILE A 272 -40.26 22.20 4.49
CA ILE A 272 -39.24 21.90 3.50
C ILE A 272 -38.10 21.14 4.18
N HIS A 273 -37.55 21.69 5.26
CA HIS A 273 -36.40 21.04 5.96
C HIS A 273 -36.80 19.76 6.66
N LYS A 274 -38.02 19.62 7.15
CA LYS A 274 -38.54 18.34 7.66
C LYS A 274 -38.55 17.27 6.55
N ARG A 275 -39.00 17.64 5.36
CA ARG A 275 -38.98 16.71 4.19
C ARG A 275 -37.57 16.35 3.78
N LEU A 276 -36.65 17.32 3.67
CA LEU A 276 -35.24 17.09 3.31
C LEU A 276 -34.56 16.17 4.33
N ASN A 277 -34.82 16.34 5.63
CA ASN A 277 -34.30 15.46 6.67
C ASN A 277 -34.80 14.03 6.52
N ASN A 278 -36.10 13.83 6.24
CA ASN A 278 -36.67 12.50 6.00
C ASN A 278 -36.07 11.80 4.79
N LEU A 279 -35.62 12.57 3.80
CA LEU A 279 -34.95 12.07 2.58
C LEU A 279 -33.43 12.01 2.71
N HIS A 280 -32.84 12.38 3.85
CA HIS A 280 -31.41 12.45 4.10
C HIS A 280 -30.66 13.36 3.11
N ILE A 281 -31.31 14.40 2.61
CA ILE A 281 -30.70 15.43 1.77
C ILE A 281 -29.99 16.44 2.68
N PRO A 282 -28.72 16.81 2.43
CA PRO A 282 -28.01 17.80 3.23
C PRO A 282 -28.76 19.12 3.27
N ASN A 283 -29.04 19.62 4.47
CA ASN A 283 -29.81 20.83 4.60
C ASN A 283 -29.51 21.59 5.90
N LYS A 284 -29.80 22.91 5.91
CA LYS A 284 -29.61 23.76 7.08
C LYS A 284 -30.70 24.83 7.13
N LEU A 285 -31.54 24.84 8.17
CA LEU A 285 -32.49 25.90 8.44
C LEU A 285 -31.91 26.88 9.47
N LEU A 286 -31.91 28.16 9.17
CA LEU A 286 -31.58 29.26 10.08
C LEU A 286 -32.83 30.11 10.34
N PRO A 287 -33.55 29.86 11.46
CA PRO A 287 -34.65 30.66 11.86
C PRO A 287 -34.17 32.05 12.34
N LEU A 288 -34.66 33.11 11.72
CA LEU A 288 -34.43 34.47 12.18
C LEU A 288 -35.51 34.81 13.23
N GLN A 289 -35.09 34.70 14.49
CA GLN A 289 -36.03 34.79 15.62
C GLN A 289 -36.70 36.15 15.69
N ASN A 290 -38.05 36.15 15.78
CA ASN A 290 -38.91 37.31 15.84
C ASN A 290 -38.84 38.26 14.62
N GLU A 291 -38.15 37.87 13.55
CA GLU A 291 -38.12 38.64 12.32
C GLU A 291 -39.33 38.32 11.44
N GLY A 292 -39.76 39.33 10.67
CA GLY A 292 -40.81 39.22 9.65
C GLY A 292 -40.25 38.82 8.29
N HIS A 293 -40.95 39.23 7.23
CA HIS A 293 -40.56 38.99 5.84
C HIS A 293 -39.44 39.93 5.40
N GLU A 294 -38.43 39.43 4.69
CA GLU A 294 -37.29 40.20 4.15
C GLU A 294 -36.63 41.16 5.16
N PRO A 295 -36.25 40.68 6.36
CA PRO A 295 -35.77 41.56 7.42
C PRO A 295 -34.50 42.32 7.06
N TRP A 296 -33.72 41.88 6.07
CA TRP A 296 -32.53 42.57 5.58
C TRP A 296 -32.83 43.96 4.95
N LEU A 297 -34.07 44.24 4.56
CA LEU A 297 -34.47 45.57 4.07
C LEU A 297 -34.45 46.62 5.18
N LEU A 298 -34.73 46.20 6.42
CA LEU A 298 -34.74 47.06 7.61
C LEU A 298 -33.44 46.93 8.41
N LYS A 299 -32.77 45.80 8.31
CA LYS A 299 -31.53 45.42 9.03
C LYS A 299 -30.47 44.95 8.04
N PRO A 300 -29.79 45.85 7.31
CA PRO A 300 -28.84 45.48 6.26
C PRO A 300 -27.66 44.60 6.73
N GLU A 301 -27.33 44.63 8.04
CA GLU A 301 -26.34 43.77 8.69
C GLU A 301 -26.71 42.28 8.67
N LEU A 302 -28.01 41.96 8.52
CA LEU A 302 -28.42 40.55 8.36
C LEU A 302 -27.92 39.95 7.08
N LEU A 303 -27.62 40.74 6.05
CA LEU A 303 -27.03 40.24 4.82
C LEU A 303 -25.66 39.61 5.11
N ASP A 304 -24.82 40.25 5.92
CA ASP A 304 -23.49 39.69 6.30
C ASP A 304 -23.66 38.37 7.10
N THR A 305 -24.71 38.31 7.96
CA THR A 305 -25.02 37.07 8.69
C THR A 305 -25.43 35.95 7.72
N ILE A 306 -26.28 36.26 6.74
CA ILE A 306 -26.75 35.33 5.72
C ILE A 306 -25.55 34.83 4.89
N GLU A 307 -24.67 35.73 4.41
CA GLU A 307 -23.47 35.39 3.66
C GLU A 307 -22.53 34.49 4.46
N ASN A 308 -22.30 34.82 5.74
CA ASN A 308 -21.43 34.07 6.64
C ASN A 308 -21.91 32.64 6.93
N HIS A 309 -23.19 32.36 6.71
CA HIS A 309 -23.73 30.99 6.79
C HIS A 309 -23.83 30.33 5.43
N THR A 310 -24.18 31.08 4.39
CA THR A 310 -24.36 30.57 3.02
C THR A 310 -23.02 30.12 2.43
N ALA A 311 -21.97 30.93 2.52
CA ALA A 311 -20.68 30.63 1.89
C ALA A 311 -20.05 29.34 2.44
N PRO A 312 -19.92 29.09 3.76
CA PRO A 312 -19.45 27.81 4.26
C PRO A 312 -20.36 26.62 3.91
N PHE A 313 -21.69 26.81 3.88
CA PHE A 313 -22.60 25.73 3.49
C PHE A 313 -22.40 25.34 2.04
N LEU A 314 -22.36 26.27 1.11
CA LEU A 314 -22.14 26.01 -0.30
C LEU A 314 -20.74 25.40 -0.54
N TYR A 315 -19.73 25.89 0.18
CA TYR A 315 -18.39 25.33 0.10
C TYR A 315 -18.38 23.86 0.52
N ASN A 316 -18.94 23.53 1.67
CA ASN A 316 -18.88 22.21 2.25
C ASN A 316 -19.76 21.18 1.52
N GLU A 317 -20.99 21.57 1.16
CA GLU A 317 -21.99 20.63 0.63
C GLU A 317 -22.00 20.57 -0.91
N VAL A 318 -21.56 21.65 -1.60
CA VAL A 318 -21.66 21.75 -3.05
C VAL A 318 -20.28 21.68 -3.73
N LEU A 319 -19.28 22.43 -3.24
CA LEU A 319 -18.04 22.65 -3.97
C LEU A 319 -16.89 21.75 -3.49
N ARG A 320 -16.86 21.42 -2.22
CA ARG A 320 -15.80 20.64 -1.60
C ARG A 320 -15.76 19.22 -2.16
N PRO A 321 -14.60 18.71 -2.61
CA PRO A 321 -14.46 17.30 -2.95
C PRO A 321 -14.79 16.40 -1.74
N LYS A 322 -15.47 15.28 -1.97
CA LYS A 322 -15.71 14.28 -0.92
C LYS A 322 -14.38 13.78 -0.35
N PRO A 323 -14.33 13.40 0.95
CA PRO A 323 -13.10 12.93 1.59
C PRO A 323 -12.42 11.81 0.79
N GLN A 324 -11.08 11.82 0.80
CA GLN A 324 -10.26 10.82 0.14
C GLN A 324 -10.27 9.49 0.90
N LYS A 325 -10.07 8.39 0.17
CA LYS A 325 -9.68 7.11 0.74
C LYS A 325 -8.22 6.86 0.37
N ILE A 326 -7.38 6.64 1.39
CA ILE A 326 -5.96 6.36 1.20
C ILE A 326 -5.72 4.86 1.24
N THR A 327 -4.86 4.37 0.34
CA THR A 327 -4.45 2.97 0.24
C THR A 327 -2.93 2.87 0.18
N GLY A 328 -2.40 1.78 0.71
CA GLY A 328 -0.96 1.47 0.74
C GLY A 328 -0.60 0.57 1.90
N ASP A 329 0.69 0.29 2.07
CA ASP A 329 1.19 -0.51 3.17
C ASP A 329 1.06 0.25 4.49
N SER A 330 0.43 -0.38 5.48
CA SER A 330 0.31 0.18 6.84
C SER A 330 1.48 -0.19 7.76
N ILE A 331 2.33 -1.14 7.35
CA ILE A 331 3.53 -1.58 8.08
C ILE A 331 4.67 -1.76 7.08
N THR A 332 5.86 -1.31 7.43
CA THR A 332 7.06 -1.45 6.59
C THR A 332 8.35 -1.45 7.41
N CYS A 333 9.48 -1.67 6.73
CA CYS A 333 10.82 -1.67 7.33
C CYS A 333 11.49 -0.31 7.27
N LYS A 334 12.29 0.01 8.29
CA LYS A 334 13.25 1.12 8.23
C LYS A 334 14.15 0.99 7.00
N GLY A 335 14.31 2.09 6.28
CA GLY A 335 15.12 2.16 5.06
C GLY A 335 14.38 1.79 3.76
N LYS A 336 13.19 1.18 3.82
CA LYS A 336 12.36 0.91 2.65
C LYS A 336 11.67 2.16 2.15
N SER A 337 11.37 2.17 0.85
CA SER A 337 10.45 3.12 0.22
C SER A 337 9.09 2.46 0.04
N ILE A 338 8.04 3.22 0.30
CA ILE A 338 6.64 2.80 0.13
C ILE A 338 5.91 3.80 -0.75
N THR A 339 4.90 3.33 -1.44
CA THR A 339 4.00 4.18 -2.23
C THR A 339 2.60 4.16 -1.61
N ILE A 340 2.07 5.34 -1.36
CA ILE A 340 0.74 5.56 -0.81
C ILE A 340 -0.09 6.28 -1.86
N SER A 341 -1.33 5.87 -2.03
CA SER A 341 -2.23 6.39 -3.06
C SER A 341 -3.53 6.90 -2.47
N ALA A 342 -4.00 8.04 -2.96
CA ALA A 342 -5.36 8.54 -2.79
C ALA A 342 -6.23 8.13 -3.98
N ILE A 343 -7.55 8.32 -3.90
CA ILE A 343 -8.44 8.09 -5.05
C ILE A 343 -8.09 9.10 -6.15
N GLN A 344 -7.84 8.59 -7.35
CA GLN A 344 -7.64 9.43 -8.54
C GLN A 344 -8.99 10.05 -8.95
N ARG A 345 -9.04 11.38 -9.03
CA ARG A 345 -10.15 12.13 -9.64
C ARG A 345 -9.63 12.98 -10.79
N SER A 346 -10.45 13.12 -11.82
CA SER A 346 -10.08 13.93 -12.98
C SER A 346 -9.93 15.40 -12.60
N ARG A 347 -8.94 16.10 -13.17
CA ARG A 347 -8.71 17.54 -12.98
C ARG A 347 -8.48 17.95 -11.51
N SER A 348 -7.99 17.02 -10.66
CA SER A 348 -7.65 17.28 -9.25
C SER A 348 -6.15 17.27 -9.02
N ASN A 349 -5.69 18.13 -8.12
CA ASN A 349 -4.35 18.15 -7.56
C ASN A 349 -4.37 17.58 -6.13
N TYR A 350 -3.22 17.10 -5.67
CA TYR A 350 -3.12 16.48 -4.35
C TYR A 350 -1.96 17.09 -3.58
N CYS A 351 -2.27 17.56 -2.39
CA CYS A 351 -1.31 18.13 -1.46
C CYS A 351 -0.96 17.11 -0.40
N TRP A 352 0.28 16.63 -0.41
CA TRP A 352 0.76 15.64 0.51
C TRP A 352 1.68 16.27 1.57
N SER A 353 1.55 15.80 2.81
CA SER A 353 2.52 16.09 3.87
C SER A 353 2.85 14.82 4.65
N VAL A 354 4.06 14.76 5.21
CA VAL A 354 4.61 13.59 5.88
C VAL A 354 5.34 14.04 7.14
N SER A 355 5.17 13.32 8.24
CA SER A 355 5.89 13.56 9.49
C SER A 355 7.40 13.27 9.35
N ALA A 356 8.21 13.78 10.26
CA ALA A 356 9.68 13.78 10.19
C ALA A 356 10.37 12.41 10.04
N LYS A 357 9.68 11.29 10.33
CA LYS A 357 10.21 9.93 10.17
C LYS A 357 10.14 9.39 8.74
N GLY A 358 9.49 10.12 7.83
CA GLY A 358 9.41 9.83 6.41
C GLY A 358 10.01 10.95 5.58
N VAL A 359 10.71 10.61 4.51
CA VAL A 359 11.26 11.57 3.54
C VAL A 359 10.55 11.37 2.21
N ILE A 360 9.91 12.41 1.71
CA ILE A 360 9.25 12.40 0.41
C ILE A 360 10.32 12.22 -0.66
N GLN A 361 10.18 11.19 -1.48
CA GLN A 361 11.05 10.93 -2.62
C GLN A 361 10.42 11.43 -3.93
N ASN A 362 9.13 11.25 -4.08
CA ASN A 362 8.40 11.65 -5.28
C ASN A 362 6.91 11.84 -4.99
N ILE A 363 6.28 12.76 -5.74
CA ILE A 363 4.82 12.95 -5.78
C ILE A 363 4.42 12.96 -7.25
N VAL A 364 3.48 12.07 -7.63
CA VAL A 364 2.92 12.01 -8.98
C VAL A 364 1.40 11.92 -8.86
N GLY A 365 0.73 13.04 -9.16
CA GLY A 365 -0.72 13.12 -9.05
C GLY A 365 -1.22 12.69 -7.67
N ASN A 366 -2.05 11.66 -7.66
CA ASN A 366 -2.66 11.10 -6.45
C ASN A 366 -1.76 10.14 -5.66
N THR A 367 -0.49 10.01 -5.97
CA THR A 367 0.43 9.09 -5.32
C THR A 367 1.63 9.82 -4.72
N ILE A 368 2.10 9.31 -3.57
CA ILE A 368 3.33 9.74 -2.92
C ILE A 368 4.22 8.55 -2.63
N THR A 369 5.51 8.67 -2.94
CA THR A 369 6.55 7.70 -2.57
C THR A 369 7.39 8.28 -1.44
N ILE A 370 7.53 7.53 -0.35
CA ILE A 370 8.16 7.96 0.89
C ILE A 370 9.24 6.96 1.28
N LYS A 371 10.43 7.43 1.60
CA LYS A 371 11.48 6.64 2.25
C LYS A 371 11.28 6.69 3.77
N CYS A 372 11.15 5.53 4.40
CA CYS A 372 10.99 5.38 5.84
C CYS A 372 12.35 5.42 6.52
N VAL A 373 12.74 6.56 7.09
CA VAL A 373 14.12 6.77 7.58
C VAL A 373 14.32 6.40 9.05
N ASP A 374 13.24 6.33 9.82
CA ASP A 374 13.30 5.97 11.24
C ASP A 374 12.10 5.11 11.66
N THR A 375 12.25 4.39 12.77
CA THR A 375 11.22 3.51 13.33
C THR A 375 10.10 4.29 14.04
N GLY A 376 8.94 3.66 14.12
CA GLY A 376 7.73 4.20 14.74
C GLY A 376 6.70 4.64 13.72
N THR A 377 5.75 5.48 14.10
CA THR A 377 4.63 5.87 13.24
C THR A 377 5.03 7.04 12.33
N ILE A 378 4.85 6.86 11.03
CA ILE A 378 4.82 7.93 10.04
C ILE A 378 3.36 8.34 9.85
N THR A 379 3.07 9.62 10.00
CA THR A 379 1.77 10.20 9.68
C THR A 379 1.85 10.86 8.31
N ILE A 380 0.99 10.44 7.41
CA ILE A 380 0.87 10.95 6.03
C ILE A 380 -0.49 11.62 5.93
N LYS A 381 -0.53 12.81 5.36
CA LYS A 381 -1.76 13.57 5.19
C LYS A 381 -1.92 13.97 3.74
N VAL A 382 -3.16 13.99 3.27
CA VAL A 382 -3.52 14.44 1.93
C VAL A 382 -4.73 15.35 1.94
N ILE A 383 -4.68 16.39 1.14
CA ILE A 383 -5.79 17.27 0.79
C ILE A 383 -5.91 17.24 -0.73
N GLU A 384 -7.12 17.04 -1.25
CA GLU A 384 -7.41 17.18 -2.68
C GLU A 384 -7.86 18.61 -2.99
N GLU A 385 -7.30 19.21 -4.01
CA GLU A 385 -7.79 20.44 -4.64
C GLU A 385 -8.45 20.08 -5.97
N ASN A 386 -9.76 20.33 -6.12
CA ASN A 386 -10.44 20.11 -7.38
C ASN A 386 -10.18 21.23 -8.40
N TYR A 387 -10.70 21.08 -9.60
CA TYR A 387 -10.54 22.05 -10.69
C TYR A 387 -11.16 23.43 -10.41
N LEU A 388 -12.13 23.52 -9.51
CA LEU A 388 -12.71 24.78 -9.03
C LEU A 388 -11.84 25.45 -7.95
N LYS A 389 -10.73 24.85 -7.54
CA LYS A 389 -9.88 25.29 -6.43
C LYS A 389 -10.52 25.14 -5.05
N ALA A 390 -11.53 24.30 -4.93
CA ALA A 390 -12.07 23.88 -3.64
C ALA A 390 -11.29 22.69 -3.09
N MET A 391 -11.09 22.65 -1.77
CA MET A 391 -10.26 21.68 -1.09
C MET A 391 -11.07 20.69 -0.28
N SER A 392 -10.70 19.43 -0.33
CA SER A 392 -11.25 18.40 0.54
C SER A 392 -10.86 18.62 1.99
N GLU A 393 -11.48 17.87 2.89
CA GLU A 393 -10.94 17.69 4.24
C GLU A 393 -9.60 16.98 4.18
N GLU A 394 -8.73 17.28 5.16
CA GLU A 394 -7.48 16.59 5.35
C GLU A 394 -7.73 15.15 5.81
N VAL A 395 -7.22 14.20 5.07
CA VAL A 395 -7.27 12.79 5.45
C VAL A 395 -5.91 12.32 5.90
N THR A 396 -5.88 11.63 7.04
CA THR A 396 -4.66 11.11 7.66
C THR A 396 -4.53 9.60 7.47
N TYR A 397 -3.33 9.15 7.10
CA TYR A 397 -2.95 7.74 7.03
C TYR A 397 -1.71 7.47 7.88
N LYS A 398 -1.68 6.34 8.60
CA LYS A 398 -0.59 5.97 9.48
C LYS A 398 0.13 4.73 8.96
N VAL A 399 1.46 4.81 8.91
CA VAL A 399 2.35 3.69 8.57
C VAL A 399 3.26 3.41 9.74
N TYR A 400 3.30 2.16 10.18
CA TYR A 400 4.19 1.71 11.26
C TYR A 400 5.50 1.20 10.67
N VAL A 401 6.59 1.86 11.00
CA VAL A 401 7.94 1.47 10.55
C VAL A 401 8.61 0.67 11.65
N VAL A 402 8.97 -0.55 11.33
CA VAL A 402 9.66 -1.45 12.24
C VAL A 402 11.15 -1.55 11.88
N GLU A 403 11.99 -1.89 12.87
CA GLU A 403 13.39 -2.16 12.61
C GLU A 403 13.53 -3.42 11.74
N LYS A 404 14.44 -3.41 10.77
CA LYS A 404 14.76 -4.62 10.01
C LYS A 404 15.35 -5.68 10.94
N PRO A 405 14.88 -6.91 10.96
CA PRO A 405 15.52 -7.96 11.73
C PRO A 405 16.92 -8.22 11.17
N LYS A 406 17.81 -8.74 12.02
CA LYS A 406 19.16 -9.16 11.60
C LYS A 406 19.29 -10.66 11.80
N ALA A 407 19.49 -11.40 10.71
CA ALA A 407 19.81 -12.81 10.77
C ALA A 407 21.27 -12.99 11.19
N ASP A 408 21.51 -13.85 12.18
CA ASP A 408 22.84 -14.30 12.56
C ASP A 408 22.74 -15.58 13.38
N PHE A 409 23.65 -16.51 13.15
CA PHE A 409 23.78 -17.74 13.94
C PHE A 409 25.20 -18.25 13.88
N THR A 410 25.58 -19.06 14.86
CA THR A 410 26.76 -19.91 14.83
C THR A 410 26.35 -21.37 14.96
N PHE A 411 27.22 -22.28 14.53
CA PHE A 411 27.00 -23.70 14.72
C PHE A 411 28.32 -24.40 15.04
N GLN A 412 28.22 -25.53 15.70
CA GLN A 412 29.32 -26.49 15.93
C GLN A 412 28.89 -27.84 15.38
N ILE A 413 29.85 -28.54 14.74
CA ILE A 413 29.61 -29.89 14.27
C ILE A 413 29.84 -30.85 15.44
N ASN A 414 28.84 -31.69 15.66
CA ASN A 414 28.89 -32.75 16.67
C ASN A 414 29.23 -34.08 16.01
N ASN A 415 29.48 -35.10 16.85
CA ASN A 415 29.55 -36.46 16.39
C ASN A 415 28.21 -36.92 15.80
N GLU A 416 28.23 -37.96 14.94
CA GLU A 416 27.01 -38.59 14.40
C GLU A 416 26.16 -37.70 13.48
N LEU A 417 26.81 -36.97 12.57
CA LEU A 417 26.16 -36.13 11.57
C LEU A 417 25.32 -34.97 12.17
N GLY A 418 25.50 -34.65 13.44
CA GLY A 418 24.77 -33.61 14.15
C GLY A 418 25.45 -32.26 14.09
N ILE A 419 24.64 -31.21 14.22
CA ILE A 419 25.11 -29.86 14.47
C ILE A 419 24.38 -29.27 15.68
N SER A 420 25.09 -28.51 16.51
CA SER A 420 24.54 -27.65 17.54
C SER A 420 24.48 -26.22 17.01
N ILE A 421 23.35 -25.56 17.12
CA ILE A 421 23.10 -24.22 16.57
C ILE A 421 22.91 -23.23 17.71
N THR A 422 23.58 -22.08 17.63
CA THR A 422 23.35 -20.93 18.49
C THR A 422 22.76 -19.82 17.65
N ASN A 423 21.50 -19.43 17.97
CA ASN A 423 20.82 -18.34 17.33
C ASN A 423 21.30 -17.01 17.92
N ASN A 424 21.88 -16.14 17.09
CA ASN A 424 22.34 -14.78 17.42
C ASN A 424 21.49 -13.69 16.75
N ALA A 425 20.38 -14.08 16.08
CA ALA A 425 19.52 -13.14 15.38
C ALA A 425 18.88 -12.14 16.33
N GLN A 426 18.59 -10.94 15.81
CA GLN A 426 18.06 -9.83 16.60
C GLN A 426 16.80 -9.22 15.96
N LYS A 427 15.92 -8.68 16.80
CA LYS A 427 14.73 -7.88 16.41
C LYS A 427 13.76 -8.61 15.46
N PHE A 428 13.58 -9.90 15.66
CA PHE A 428 12.67 -10.74 14.89
C PHE A 428 11.48 -11.22 15.74
N THR A 429 10.41 -11.60 15.08
CA THR A 429 9.25 -12.30 15.69
C THR A 429 9.16 -13.74 15.21
N ASN A 430 9.58 -14.00 13.98
CA ASN A 430 9.57 -15.32 13.39
C ASN A 430 10.96 -15.70 12.91
N ILE A 431 11.28 -16.99 13.02
CA ILE A 431 12.51 -17.59 12.54
C ILE A 431 12.20 -18.87 11.77
N TYR A 432 12.90 -19.06 10.67
CA TYR A 432 12.76 -20.21 9.79
C TYR A 432 14.14 -20.71 9.37
N TRP A 433 14.31 -22.03 9.38
CA TRP A 433 15.55 -22.70 9.03
C TRP A 433 15.37 -23.59 7.82
N ASN A 434 16.34 -23.54 6.91
CA ASN A 434 16.55 -24.52 5.84
C ASN A 434 17.93 -25.14 6.05
N PHE A 435 17.96 -26.47 6.17
CA PHE A 435 19.21 -27.21 6.47
C PHE A 435 19.96 -27.65 5.22
N GLY A 436 19.52 -27.30 4.02
CA GLY A 436 20.22 -27.60 2.77
C GLY A 436 20.06 -29.02 2.24
N ASN A 437 19.29 -29.86 2.94
CA ASN A 437 18.98 -31.24 2.58
C ASN A 437 17.50 -31.45 2.21
N GLY A 438 16.77 -30.37 1.95
CA GLY A 438 15.33 -30.37 1.72
C GLY A 438 14.49 -30.28 3.00
N GLN A 439 15.09 -30.40 4.17
CA GLN A 439 14.38 -30.25 5.45
C GLN A 439 14.39 -28.80 5.93
N THR A 440 13.27 -28.40 6.52
CA THR A 440 13.04 -27.06 7.01
C THR A 440 12.39 -27.10 8.41
N LYS A 441 12.60 -26.04 9.20
CA LYS A 441 12.00 -25.93 10.53
C LYS A 441 11.59 -24.48 10.83
N ALA A 442 10.38 -24.29 11.31
CA ALA A 442 9.92 -23.02 11.85
C ALA A 442 10.15 -22.98 13.37
N GLY A 443 10.45 -21.78 13.88
CA GLY A 443 10.71 -21.57 15.30
C GLY A 443 12.16 -21.83 15.70
N SER A 444 12.45 -21.64 16.99
CA SER A 444 13.79 -21.82 17.53
C SER A 444 14.23 -23.27 17.46
N THR A 445 15.49 -23.49 17.10
CA THR A 445 16.15 -24.78 17.18
C THR A 445 17.57 -24.60 17.67
N ASN A 446 18.04 -25.56 18.45
CA ASN A 446 19.41 -25.58 18.98
C ASN A 446 20.24 -26.75 18.44
N SER A 447 19.65 -27.62 17.63
CA SER A 447 20.34 -28.75 17.01
C SER A 447 19.62 -29.26 15.77
N PHE A 448 20.38 -29.95 14.91
CA PHE A 448 19.88 -30.69 13.76
C PHE A 448 20.77 -31.88 13.48
N ILE A 449 20.20 -33.01 13.01
CA ILE A 449 20.94 -34.22 12.63
C ILE A 449 20.67 -34.52 11.16
N TYR A 450 21.72 -34.68 10.38
CA TYR A 450 21.63 -35.06 8.97
C TYR A 450 21.56 -36.57 8.82
N ASN A 451 20.98 -37.06 7.74
CA ASN A 451 20.84 -38.49 7.47
C ASN A 451 22.06 -39.08 6.74
N ALA A 452 22.93 -38.25 6.20
CA ALA A 452 24.12 -38.65 5.47
C ALA A 452 25.25 -37.64 5.63
N PRO A 453 26.51 -38.07 5.47
CA PRO A 453 27.65 -37.15 5.34
C PRO A 453 27.49 -36.26 4.11
N GLY A 454 27.97 -35.02 4.21
CA GLY A 454 27.92 -34.10 3.08
C GLY A 454 28.20 -32.65 3.45
N THR A 455 28.16 -31.80 2.43
CA THR A 455 28.25 -30.35 2.58
C THR A 455 26.89 -29.74 2.41
N TYR A 456 26.38 -29.08 3.45
CA TYR A 456 25.04 -28.53 3.51
C TYR A 456 25.08 -27.01 3.71
N THR A 457 24.21 -26.30 3.00
CA THR A 457 24.06 -24.87 3.19
C THR A 457 22.90 -24.63 4.15
N ILE A 458 23.20 -24.25 5.38
CA ILE A 458 22.21 -23.89 6.40
C ILE A 458 21.82 -22.45 6.19
N THR A 459 20.52 -22.18 6.01
CA THR A 459 19.98 -20.83 5.87
C THR A 459 19.03 -20.53 7.01
N GLN A 460 19.32 -19.46 7.74
CA GLN A 460 18.40 -18.86 8.71
C GLN A 460 17.69 -17.69 8.04
N THR A 461 16.37 -17.68 8.08
CA THR A 461 15.55 -16.53 7.69
C THR A 461 14.80 -16.05 8.91
N VAL A 462 14.90 -14.77 9.21
CA VAL A 462 14.18 -14.12 10.30
C VAL A 462 13.26 -13.04 9.76
N SER A 463 12.10 -12.86 10.38
CA SER A 463 11.15 -11.86 9.94
C SER A 463 10.41 -11.21 11.12
N ASN A 464 9.92 -9.99 10.90
CA ASN A 464 8.96 -9.29 11.72
C ASN A 464 8.05 -8.48 10.82
N ALA A 465 6.78 -8.30 11.18
CA ALA A 465 5.80 -7.37 10.56
C ALA A 465 6.10 -6.93 9.10
N GLY A 466 6.40 -7.87 8.19
CA GLY A 466 6.68 -7.59 6.77
C GLY A 466 8.15 -7.31 6.41
N CYS A 467 9.06 -7.39 7.38
CA CYS A 467 10.51 -7.30 7.15
C CYS A 467 11.15 -8.67 7.27
N SER A 468 12.15 -8.96 6.47
CA SER A 468 12.93 -10.18 6.57
C SER A 468 14.41 -9.93 6.35
N ASP A 469 15.21 -10.83 6.90
CA ASP A 469 16.63 -10.93 6.66
C ASP A 469 17.02 -12.40 6.65
N SER A 470 18.07 -12.75 5.93
CA SER A 470 18.53 -14.12 5.85
C SER A 470 20.07 -14.20 5.79
N ILE A 471 20.61 -15.25 6.37
CA ILE A 471 22.03 -15.57 6.31
C ILE A 471 22.21 -17.06 6.05
N SER A 472 23.20 -17.40 5.23
CA SER A 472 23.55 -18.78 4.93
C SER A 472 24.96 -19.08 5.37
N LYS A 473 25.20 -20.28 5.93
CA LYS A 473 26.50 -20.79 6.30
C LYS A 473 26.64 -22.24 5.84
N ILE A 474 27.84 -22.64 5.46
CA ILE A 474 28.13 -23.97 4.96
C ILE A 474 28.61 -24.84 6.13
N ALA A 475 27.97 -25.99 6.32
CA ALA A 475 28.37 -27.03 7.26
C ALA A 475 28.81 -28.27 6.49
N GLN A 476 30.01 -28.73 6.77
CA GLN A 476 30.49 -30.02 6.28
C GLN A 476 30.36 -31.03 7.42
N VAL A 477 29.46 -31.99 7.29
CA VAL A 477 29.24 -33.05 8.30
C VAL A 477 29.72 -34.38 7.79
N ASP A 478 30.28 -35.18 8.68
CA ASP A 478 30.77 -36.50 8.37
C ASP A 478 30.55 -37.43 9.57
N THR A 479 30.59 -38.71 9.32
CA THR A 479 30.58 -39.71 10.39
C THR A 479 31.96 -39.79 11.05
N CYS A 480 31.98 -40.09 12.35
CA CYS A 480 33.24 -40.46 12.98
C CYS A 480 33.81 -41.76 12.37
N PRO A 481 35.10 -41.87 12.19
CA PRO A 481 35.70 -43.10 11.69
C PRO A 481 35.48 -44.24 12.68
N ILE A 482 35.46 -45.47 12.17
CA ILE A 482 35.39 -46.65 13.03
C ILE A 482 36.81 -47.07 13.37
N ALA A 483 37.14 -47.08 14.67
CA ALA A 483 38.41 -47.62 15.12
C ALA A 483 38.30 -49.15 15.26
N LYS A 484 38.77 -49.86 14.24
CA LYS A 484 38.83 -51.34 14.21
C LYS A 484 40.10 -51.79 13.53
N PHE A 485 40.70 -52.85 14.05
CA PHE A 485 41.95 -53.37 13.47
C PHE A 485 42.04 -54.88 13.58
N THR A 486 42.85 -55.43 12.74
CA THR A 486 43.32 -56.83 12.76
C THR A 486 44.79 -56.88 13.07
N TYR A 487 45.28 -58.03 13.56
CA TYR A 487 46.68 -58.19 13.84
C TYR A 487 47.17 -59.59 13.46
N GLN A 488 48.46 -59.68 13.24
CA GLN A 488 49.16 -60.94 13.04
C GLN A 488 50.52 -60.92 13.79
N ILE A 489 50.88 -62.04 14.36
CA ILE A 489 52.24 -62.23 14.98
C ILE A 489 53.05 -63.18 14.12
N VAL A 490 54.24 -62.73 13.66
CA VAL A 490 55.13 -63.48 12.85
C VAL A 490 56.50 -63.44 13.54
N GLY A 491 56.88 -64.53 14.15
CA GLY A 491 58.08 -64.56 15.00
C GLY A 491 58.02 -63.58 16.15
N ASP A 492 58.93 -62.64 16.22
CA ASP A 492 58.93 -61.56 17.23
C ASP A 492 58.21 -60.30 16.77
N SER A 493 57.65 -60.29 15.56
CA SER A 493 56.97 -59.09 15.01
C SER A 493 55.46 -59.17 15.16
N LEU A 494 54.83 -58.09 15.71
CA LEU A 494 53.39 -57.84 15.72
C LEU A 494 53.07 -56.87 14.59
N LEU A 495 52.24 -57.31 13.69
CA LEU A 495 51.71 -56.53 12.59
C LEU A 495 50.28 -56.10 12.94
N LEU A 496 50.01 -54.83 12.82
CA LEU A 496 48.71 -54.24 13.10
C LEU A 496 48.17 -53.54 11.86
N PHE A 497 46.95 -53.78 11.52
CA PHE A 497 46.26 -53.20 10.34
C PHE A 497 44.96 -52.61 10.76
N ALA A 498 44.82 -51.26 10.68
CA ALA A 498 43.55 -50.61 10.85
C ALA A 498 42.65 -50.86 9.63
N GLU A 499 41.38 -51.11 9.87
CA GLU A 499 40.40 -51.17 8.76
C GLU A 499 40.38 -49.85 8.00
N ASN A 500 40.18 -49.92 6.69
CA ASN A 500 40.07 -48.73 5.86
C ASN A 500 38.71 -48.03 6.16
N THR A 501 38.77 -46.81 6.67
CA THR A 501 37.64 -45.98 7.03
C THR A 501 37.83 -44.57 6.49
N ASN A 502 36.91 -43.64 6.80
CA ASN A 502 37.07 -42.22 6.49
C ASN A 502 38.11 -41.50 7.40
N ALA A 503 38.96 -42.24 8.12
CA ALA A 503 40.03 -41.68 8.94
C ALA A 503 41.20 -41.17 8.08
N VAL A 504 41.76 -40.04 8.50
CA VAL A 504 42.98 -39.44 7.90
C VAL A 504 44.19 -39.57 8.83
N ASP A 505 43.96 -39.83 10.12
CA ASP A 505 45.02 -40.06 11.11
C ASP A 505 44.73 -41.33 11.90
N TYR A 506 45.79 -42.11 12.12
CA TYR A 506 45.79 -43.38 12.83
C TYR A 506 46.86 -43.35 13.90
N LYS A 507 46.48 -43.44 15.16
CA LYS A 507 47.38 -43.39 16.30
C LYS A 507 47.22 -44.65 17.15
N TRP A 508 48.31 -45.41 17.23
CA TRP A 508 48.37 -46.62 18.00
C TRP A 508 49.05 -46.38 19.35
N GLN A 509 48.58 -47.02 20.37
CA GLN A 509 49.21 -47.05 21.66
C GLN A 509 49.39 -48.52 22.10
N ILE A 510 50.62 -48.90 22.37
CA ILE A 510 50.96 -50.24 22.83
C ILE A 510 51.81 -50.07 24.07
N ASN A 511 51.31 -50.47 25.22
CA ASN A 511 51.84 -50.10 26.53
C ASN A 511 52.02 -48.57 26.65
N SER A 512 53.26 -48.07 26.84
CA SER A 512 53.59 -46.64 26.90
C SER A 512 54.05 -46.05 25.57
N ALA A 513 54.19 -46.85 24.53
CA ALA A 513 54.70 -46.40 23.22
C ALA A 513 53.58 -46.04 22.28
N THR A 514 53.77 -44.98 21.48
CA THR A 514 52.80 -44.49 20.47
C THR A 514 53.43 -44.64 19.08
N PHE A 515 52.57 -44.99 18.11
CA PHE A 515 52.96 -45.14 16.70
C PHE A 515 51.84 -44.47 15.84
N SER A 516 52.17 -44.09 14.61
CA SER A 516 51.28 -43.51 13.65
C SER A 516 51.31 -44.27 12.32
N GLY A 517 50.18 -44.30 11.61
CA GLY A 517 50.01 -44.94 10.32
C GLY A 517 48.89 -45.97 10.30
N GLN A 518 48.31 -46.21 9.12
CA GLN A 518 47.16 -47.13 8.97
C GLN A 518 47.57 -48.57 9.31
N SER A 519 48.83 -48.91 9.05
CA SER A 519 49.44 -50.19 9.39
C SER A 519 50.83 -49.99 10.05
N ILE A 520 51.14 -50.75 11.07
CA ILE A 520 52.39 -50.66 11.77
C ILE A 520 52.91 -52.05 12.07
N VAL A 521 54.28 -52.19 12.16
CA VAL A 521 54.97 -53.38 12.57
C VAL A 521 55.85 -53.05 13.76
N ILE A 522 55.71 -53.79 14.84
CA ILE A 522 56.53 -53.62 16.03
C ILE A 522 57.13 -54.94 16.49
N ARG A 523 58.27 -54.87 17.13
CA ARG A 523 58.96 -56.08 17.68
C ARG A 523 58.55 -56.30 19.14
N LEU A 524 58.06 -57.50 19.46
CA LEU A 524 57.65 -57.89 20.81
C LEU A 524 58.87 -58.70 21.41
N PHE A 525 59.50 -58.13 22.42
CA PHE A 525 60.71 -58.73 23.06
C PHE A 525 60.39 -59.81 24.08
N SER A 526 59.11 -59.96 24.47
CA SER A 526 58.68 -60.98 25.45
C SER A 526 57.37 -61.62 25.02
N ASN A 527 57.12 -62.84 25.54
CA ASN A 527 55.81 -63.46 25.47
C ASN A 527 54.88 -62.80 26.51
N GLY A 528 53.59 -62.72 26.24
CA GLY A 528 52.60 -62.13 27.13
C GLY A 528 51.46 -61.49 26.35
N THR A 529 50.55 -60.89 27.12
CA THR A 529 49.36 -60.15 26.57
C THR A 529 49.66 -58.67 26.60
N PHE A 530 49.49 -58.01 25.47
CA PHE A 530 49.79 -56.59 25.25
C PHE A 530 48.43 -55.84 24.97
N PRO A 531 48.06 -54.77 25.72
CA PRO A 531 47.00 -53.92 25.35
C PRO A 531 47.42 -53.08 24.14
N VAL A 532 46.62 -53.13 23.08
CA VAL A 532 46.77 -52.33 21.85
C VAL A 532 45.56 -51.49 21.66
N SER A 533 45.71 -50.17 21.70
CA SER A 533 44.64 -49.26 21.34
C SER A 533 44.94 -48.57 20.02
N LEU A 534 43.88 -48.38 19.24
CA LEU A 534 43.91 -47.61 18.00
C LEU A 534 42.95 -46.44 18.14
N THR A 535 43.43 -45.24 17.92
CA THR A 535 42.62 -44.05 17.73
C THR A 535 42.68 -43.67 16.26
N THR A 536 41.50 -43.53 15.65
CA THR A 536 41.35 -43.08 14.27
C THR A 536 40.66 -41.71 14.30
N THR A 537 41.15 -40.76 13.48
CA THR A 537 40.60 -39.40 13.42
C THR A 537 40.30 -39.04 11.95
N ASN A 538 39.13 -38.46 11.68
CA ASN A 538 38.81 -37.97 10.34
C ASN A 538 39.31 -36.54 10.11
N GLN A 539 39.13 -36.01 8.89
CA GLN A 539 39.54 -34.66 8.51
C GLN A 539 38.87 -33.54 9.34
N LEU A 540 37.68 -33.79 9.91
CA LEU A 540 36.96 -32.86 10.76
C LEU A 540 37.35 -32.94 12.25
N GLY A 541 38.34 -33.80 12.59
CA GLY A 541 38.84 -33.98 13.96
C GLY A 541 38.00 -34.90 14.83
N CYS A 542 37.01 -35.60 14.24
CA CYS A 542 36.28 -36.63 14.99
C CYS A 542 37.12 -37.85 15.17
N ALA A 543 37.21 -38.36 16.41
CA ALA A 543 38.07 -39.52 16.75
C ALA A 543 37.22 -40.65 17.36
N ALA A 544 37.58 -41.85 16.97
CA ALA A 544 37.11 -43.08 17.63
C ALA A 544 38.30 -43.86 18.18
N ASN A 545 38.06 -44.66 19.20
CA ASN A 545 39.10 -45.44 19.85
C ASN A 545 38.63 -46.90 20.05
N THR A 546 39.53 -47.83 19.91
CA THR A 546 39.31 -49.24 20.24
C THR A 546 40.49 -49.79 21.02
N LEU A 547 40.25 -50.74 21.89
CA LEU A 547 41.29 -51.45 22.65
C LEU A 547 41.11 -52.96 22.46
N GLN A 548 42.18 -53.66 22.08
CA GLN A 548 42.22 -55.10 22.00
C GLN A 548 43.46 -55.61 22.74
N PHE A 549 43.32 -56.79 23.31
CA PHE A 549 44.47 -57.49 23.95
C PHE A 549 45.07 -58.50 22.98
N VAL A 550 46.32 -58.31 22.66
CA VAL A 550 47.07 -59.14 21.72
C VAL A 550 48.01 -60.03 22.50
N THR A 551 47.89 -61.36 22.36
CA THR A 551 48.69 -62.34 23.12
C THR A 551 49.73 -62.97 22.20
N LYS A 552 51.04 -62.85 22.57
CA LYS A 552 52.12 -63.58 21.98
C LYS A 552 52.44 -64.83 22.84
N SER A 553 52.08 -65.98 22.33
CA SER A 553 52.41 -67.27 22.95
C SER A 553 53.80 -67.74 22.55
N PRO A 554 54.50 -68.65 23.33
CA PRO A 554 55.71 -69.26 22.90
C PRO A 554 55.48 -70.06 21.61
N SER A 555 56.37 -69.92 20.64
CA SER A 555 56.22 -70.51 19.30
C SER A 555 56.16 -72.01 19.42
N LYS A 556 55.00 -72.62 19.21
CA LYS A 556 54.94 -74.01 18.71
C LYS A 556 55.17 -73.92 17.18
N ILE A 557 56.09 -74.81 16.70
CA ILE A 557 56.24 -74.95 15.27
C ILE A 557 55.02 -75.69 14.75
N GLU A 558 54.08 -74.96 14.21
CA GLU A 558 53.04 -75.47 13.32
C GLU A 558 53.55 -75.33 11.88
N THR A 559 53.66 -76.44 11.16
CA THR A 559 53.97 -76.48 9.75
C THR A 559 52.82 -75.76 9.00
N ASN A 560 53.15 -74.62 8.36
CA ASN A 560 52.20 -73.84 7.57
C ASN A 560 51.78 -74.61 6.31
N LEU A 561 50.49 -74.76 6.11
CA LEU A 561 49.88 -75.50 5.01
C LEU A 561 49.94 -74.80 3.62
N LEU A 562 50.54 -73.62 3.52
CA LEU A 562 50.67 -72.85 2.26
C LEU A 562 52.13 -72.77 1.77
N GLU A 563 53.15 -73.14 2.57
CA GLU A 563 54.56 -73.13 2.16
C GLU A 563 54.85 -73.99 0.95
N ASN A 564 54.04 -74.95 0.62
CA ASN A 564 54.19 -75.81 -0.55
C ASN A 564 53.42 -75.34 -1.81
N GLU A 565 52.57 -74.25 -1.68
CA GLU A 565 51.75 -73.77 -2.80
C GLU A 565 52.26 -72.42 -3.38
N ILE A 566 53.16 -71.73 -2.68
CA ILE A 566 53.66 -70.41 -3.10
C ILE A 566 55.21 -70.43 -3.01
N THR A 567 55.86 -70.04 -4.08
CA THR A 567 57.30 -69.77 -4.07
C THR A 567 57.56 -68.34 -4.55
N ILE A 568 58.46 -67.65 -3.84
CA ILE A 568 58.80 -66.25 -4.15
C ILE A 568 60.30 -66.18 -4.32
N HIS A 569 60.77 -65.82 -5.50
CA HIS A 569 62.21 -65.71 -5.80
C HIS A 569 62.50 -64.65 -6.87
N PRO A 570 63.69 -64.07 -6.87
CA PRO A 570 64.65 -64.13 -5.79
C PRO A 570 64.23 -63.35 -4.55
N ASN A 571 64.62 -63.80 -3.38
CA ASN A 571 64.56 -63.06 -2.13
C ASN A 571 65.88 -63.31 -1.37
N PRO A 572 66.75 -62.34 -1.22
CA PRO A 572 66.63 -60.93 -1.57
C PRO A 572 66.47 -60.62 -3.07
N PHE A 573 65.73 -59.55 -3.40
CA PHE A 573 65.53 -59.11 -4.77
C PHE A 573 66.18 -57.73 -5.03
N LYS A 574 66.38 -57.39 -6.32
CA LYS A 574 66.89 -56.06 -6.74
C LYS A 574 65.80 -55.27 -7.46
N ASN A 575 65.52 -55.63 -8.69
CA ASN A 575 64.62 -54.88 -9.54
C ASN A 575 63.31 -55.60 -9.74
N TRP A 576 63.18 -56.83 -9.35
CA TRP A 576 61.97 -57.63 -9.46
C TRP A 576 62.05 -58.88 -8.57
N PHE A 577 60.91 -59.45 -8.27
CA PHE A 577 60.72 -60.78 -7.76
C PHE A 577 59.53 -61.45 -8.43
N GLU A 578 59.52 -62.79 -8.40
CA GLU A 578 58.46 -63.58 -9.02
C GLU A 578 57.69 -64.34 -7.93
N ILE A 579 56.36 -64.34 -8.06
CA ILE A 579 55.50 -65.17 -7.24
C ILE A 579 55.01 -66.32 -8.12
N ASN A 580 55.27 -67.54 -7.75
CA ASN A 580 54.77 -68.74 -8.44
C ASN A 580 53.78 -69.45 -7.52
N THR A 581 52.64 -69.86 -8.07
CA THR A 581 51.64 -70.64 -7.35
C THR A 581 50.95 -71.63 -8.28
N THR A 582 50.54 -72.73 -7.75
CA THR A 582 49.72 -73.73 -8.46
C THR A 582 48.23 -73.51 -8.20
N ASN A 583 47.87 -72.67 -7.25
CA ASN A 583 46.50 -72.40 -6.87
C ASN A 583 46.07 -70.97 -7.26
N LEU A 584 45.29 -70.88 -8.31
CA LEU A 584 44.87 -69.60 -8.95
C LEU A 584 43.54 -69.06 -8.50
N ALA A 585 42.85 -69.68 -7.56
CA ALA A 585 41.51 -69.25 -7.18
C ALA A 585 41.50 -67.91 -6.37
N ASN A 586 41.21 -66.78 -7.04
CA ASN A 586 41.18 -65.43 -6.47
C ASN A 586 42.47 -65.07 -5.69
N ALA A 587 43.62 -65.40 -6.25
CA ALA A 587 44.91 -65.12 -5.64
C ALA A 587 45.32 -63.65 -5.90
N THR A 588 45.57 -62.87 -4.84
CA THR A 588 46.01 -61.48 -4.90
C THR A 588 47.23 -61.24 -4.03
N TYR A 589 48.06 -60.25 -4.38
CA TYR A 589 49.13 -59.79 -3.54
C TYR A 589 49.08 -58.29 -3.25
N GLU A 590 49.61 -57.89 -2.10
CA GLU A 590 49.94 -56.53 -1.71
C GLU A 590 51.37 -56.49 -1.16
N LEU A 591 52.25 -55.67 -1.77
CA LEU A 591 53.60 -55.41 -1.27
C LEU A 591 53.61 -54.17 -0.41
N LEU A 592 53.93 -54.30 0.86
CA LEU A 592 53.89 -53.25 1.87
C LEU A 592 55.36 -52.91 2.29
N ASP A 593 55.62 -51.63 2.56
CA ASP A 593 56.81 -51.19 3.26
C ASP A 593 56.68 -51.46 4.78
N ILE A 594 57.77 -51.17 5.51
CA ILE A 594 57.81 -51.40 6.96
C ILE A 594 56.84 -50.55 7.75
N ASN A 595 56.25 -49.51 7.13
CA ASN A 595 55.19 -48.62 7.72
C ASN A 595 53.79 -49.10 7.34
N GLY A 596 53.66 -50.21 6.59
CA GLY A 596 52.41 -50.78 6.14
C GLY A 596 51.80 -50.09 4.93
N LYS A 597 52.52 -49.18 4.27
CA LYS A 597 52.05 -48.51 3.06
C LYS A 597 52.15 -49.42 1.87
N ILE A 598 51.11 -49.65 1.13
CA ILE A 598 51.12 -50.47 -0.09
C ILE A 598 52.00 -49.78 -1.13
N GLN A 599 53.00 -50.47 -1.56
CA GLN A 599 53.91 -50.04 -2.62
C GLN A 599 53.48 -50.59 -3.98
N LYS A 600 52.92 -51.81 -3.99
CA LYS A 600 52.36 -52.45 -5.19
C LYS A 600 51.29 -53.48 -4.81
N SER A 601 50.32 -53.69 -5.68
CA SER A 601 49.29 -54.73 -5.50
C SER A 601 48.86 -55.27 -6.87
N GLY A 602 48.30 -56.48 -6.88
CA GLY A 602 47.82 -57.11 -8.12
C GLY A 602 47.25 -58.50 -7.91
N ASN A 603 46.70 -59.05 -8.97
CA ASN A 603 46.31 -60.46 -9.02
C ASN A 603 47.55 -61.38 -9.23
N ILE A 604 47.46 -62.58 -8.73
CA ILE A 604 48.50 -63.57 -8.93
C ILE A 604 48.02 -64.56 -9.99
N GLU A 605 48.85 -64.71 -11.04
CA GLU A 605 48.72 -65.76 -12.05
C GLU A 605 49.66 -66.92 -11.67
N SER A 606 49.68 -68.03 -12.45
CA SER A 606 50.54 -69.14 -12.16
C SER A 606 52.01 -68.75 -11.99
N LYS A 607 52.39 -67.65 -12.64
CA LYS A 607 53.69 -67.03 -12.56
C LYS A 607 53.53 -65.51 -12.70
N THR A 608 53.75 -64.78 -11.61
CA THR A 608 53.56 -63.32 -11.57
C THR A 608 54.88 -62.62 -11.28
N LEU A 609 55.37 -61.85 -12.25
CA LEU A 609 56.54 -61.00 -12.10
C LEU A 609 56.18 -59.67 -11.50
N VAL A 610 56.77 -59.30 -10.38
CA VAL A 610 56.55 -58.03 -9.69
C VAL A 610 57.78 -57.14 -9.86
N GLU A 611 57.72 -56.17 -10.73
CA GLU A 611 58.79 -55.19 -10.92
C GLU A 611 58.82 -54.19 -9.73
N THR A 612 60.05 -53.97 -9.23
CA THR A 612 60.30 -53.23 -7.99
C THR A 612 61.55 -52.33 -8.09
N SER A 613 61.95 -51.96 -9.30
CA SER A 613 63.14 -51.11 -9.58
C SER A 613 63.07 -49.72 -8.93
N HIS A 614 61.88 -49.28 -8.56
CA HIS A 614 61.60 -47.98 -7.90
C HIS A 614 61.61 -48.05 -6.36
N LEU A 615 61.77 -49.24 -5.78
CA LEU A 615 61.72 -49.40 -4.33
C LEU A 615 63.08 -49.13 -3.70
N ALA A 616 63.09 -48.49 -2.53
CA ALA A 616 64.28 -48.28 -1.74
C ALA A 616 64.81 -49.62 -1.13
N ARG A 617 66.10 -49.71 -0.89
CA ARG A 617 66.68 -50.87 -0.17
C ARG A 617 66.05 -50.96 1.23
N GLY A 618 65.64 -52.15 1.60
CA GLY A 618 64.98 -52.35 2.88
C GLY A 618 64.20 -53.67 2.97
N ILE A 619 63.45 -53.77 4.05
CA ILE A 619 62.53 -54.88 4.30
C ILE A 619 61.12 -54.48 3.83
N TYR A 620 60.50 -55.41 3.08
CA TYR A 620 59.12 -55.30 2.62
C TYR A 620 58.32 -56.52 3.09
N LEU A 621 57.04 -56.37 3.23
CA LEU A 621 56.10 -57.42 3.54
C LEU A 621 55.21 -57.67 2.33
N LEU A 622 55.26 -58.91 1.81
CA LEU A 622 54.34 -59.32 0.75
C LEU A 622 53.18 -60.09 1.40
N LYS A 623 52.03 -59.52 1.32
CA LYS A 623 50.78 -60.16 1.74
C LYS A 623 50.19 -60.86 0.52
N VAL A 624 49.97 -62.15 0.63
CA VAL A 624 49.38 -62.99 -0.42
C VAL A 624 48.06 -63.53 0.12
N SER A 625 47.00 -63.35 -0.64
CA SER A 625 45.68 -63.87 -0.27
C SER A 625 45.20 -64.86 -1.34
N ILE A 626 44.79 -66.05 -0.90
CA ILE A 626 44.28 -67.13 -1.77
C ILE A 626 43.07 -67.76 -1.05
N LYS A 627 41.91 -67.85 -1.71
CA LYS A 627 40.69 -68.47 -1.16
C LYS A 627 40.28 -67.92 0.22
N GLY A 628 40.49 -66.61 0.47
CA GLY A 628 40.18 -66.01 1.75
C GLY A 628 41.16 -66.27 2.88
N LYS A 629 42.22 -67.01 2.64
CA LYS A 629 43.40 -67.17 3.54
C LYS A 629 44.49 -66.21 3.10
N THR A 630 45.15 -65.59 4.08
CA THR A 630 46.21 -64.60 3.85
C THR A 630 47.49 -65.01 4.53
N GLU A 631 48.60 -64.94 3.82
CA GLU A 631 49.98 -65.16 4.35
C GLU A 631 50.87 -63.96 4.07
N LEU A 632 51.85 -63.77 4.94
CA LEU A 632 52.78 -62.65 4.85
C LEU A 632 54.21 -63.22 4.69
N TYR A 633 54.86 -62.75 3.66
CA TYR A 633 56.25 -63.12 3.34
C TYR A 633 57.15 -61.90 3.54
N LYS A 634 58.27 -62.11 4.23
CA LYS A 634 59.27 -61.07 4.37
C LYS A 634 60.16 -61.08 3.13
N LEU A 635 60.26 -59.94 2.47
CA LEU A 635 61.15 -59.76 1.31
C LEU A 635 62.19 -58.70 1.65
N ILE A 636 63.38 -58.86 1.03
CA ILE A 636 64.52 -57.96 1.24
C ILE A 636 64.90 -57.36 -0.13
N ALA A 637 64.75 -56.04 -0.26
CA ALA A 637 65.28 -55.29 -1.41
C ALA A 637 66.73 -54.92 -1.20
N GLN A 638 67.60 -55.23 -2.20
CA GLN A 638 69.08 -55.02 -2.21
C GLN A 638 69.48 -53.92 -3.19
#